data_e14ce1cc7962994deea60db80330a3dc
#
_entry.id   e14ce1cc7962994deea60db80330a3dc
#
_cell.length_a   1.000
_cell.length_b   1.000
_cell.length_c   1.000
_cell.angle_alpha   90.00
_cell.angle_beta   90.00
_cell.angle_gamma   90.00
#
_symmetry.space_group_name_H-M   'P 1'
#
loop_
_entity.id
_entity.type
_entity.pdbx_description
1 polymer ?
#
loop_
_entity_poly.entity_id
_entity_poly.type
_entity_poly.pdbx_seq_one_letter_code
_entity_poly.pdbx_strand_id
1 'polypeptide(L)'
;MLSIKNLSLGLGDHHGQLSPKQWLQQYQKKCQKEPPCLPSCSTSCSTSTSSGYPLLSTCYETIGDDMPSVWHCAKYINIPYRSKLTERIEPGQTLIIRGKTIDESKRFNINLHKDSPDFSGNDVPLHLSIRFDEGKIVYNAYTKGAWGKEERAKNPIKKGDNFDIRIRAHDTKFQISINHKEVKNFEHRIPLNSVSHLSIDGDVVLNHVQWGGKYYPVPYESGIAADGLVPGKTLVVYGTPEKKAKKFNINLLKKNGDIALHFNPRFDEKGNGFMCAKPTPGKDYDPFIESNESVVRNSLVNGEWGNEEREGKNPFERLTAFDLEIRNEEFAFQIFVNGERFASYAHRVDPHDIAGLQIQGDIELTGIQVVNNSPSQ
;
A
#
# COMPACT_ATOMS: atom_id res chain seq x y z
N MET A 1 -34.53 34.66 19.50
CA MET A 1 -34.11 35.77 18.63
C MET A 1 -32.81 36.35 19.17
N LEU A 2 -31.69 36.04 18.58
CA LEU A 2 -30.47 36.85 18.66
C LEU A 2 -29.56 36.39 17.48
N SER A 3 -29.36 37.34 16.62
CA SER A 3 -28.69 37.25 15.33
C SER A 3 -27.17 37.14 15.55
N ILE A 4 -26.53 36.19 14.86
CA ILE A 4 -25.06 36.14 14.75
C ILE A 4 -24.68 36.87 13.47
N LYS A 5 -24.04 38.01 13.64
CA LYS A 5 -23.49 38.84 12.58
C LYS A 5 -22.19 38.22 12.07
N ASN A 6 -22.05 38.20 10.74
CA ASN A 6 -20.88 37.91 9.97
C ASN A 6 -19.66 38.75 10.38
N LEU A 7 -18.54 38.11 10.67
CA LEU A 7 -17.22 38.73 10.64
C LEU A 7 -16.52 38.28 9.35
N SER A 8 -16.58 39.14 8.36
CA SER A 8 -15.72 39.08 7.18
C SER A 8 -14.35 39.65 7.54
N LEU A 9 -13.33 38.81 7.63
CA LEU A 9 -11.94 39.24 7.62
C LEU A 9 -11.50 39.33 6.17
N GLY A 10 -11.32 40.58 5.70
CA GLY A 10 -10.76 40.87 4.39
C GLY A 10 -9.31 40.39 4.30
N LEU A 11 -9.06 39.50 3.38
CA LEU A 11 -7.74 39.22 2.85
C LEU A 11 -7.65 39.83 1.45
N GLY A 12 -6.86 40.88 1.37
CA GLY A 12 -6.58 41.60 0.14
C GLY A 12 -5.92 40.71 -0.92
N ASP A 13 -6.44 40.80 -2.14
CA ASP A 13 -5.89 40.19 -3.34
C ASP A 13 -4.51 40.78 -3.69
N HIS A 14 -3.47 40.02 -3.48
CA HIS A 14 -2.22 40.13 -4.19
C HIS A 14 -1.70 38.72 -4.50
N HIS A 15 -2.28 38.08 -5.52
CA HIS A 15 -1.72 36.87 -6.11
C HIS A 15 -0.68 37.25 -7.19
N GLY A 16 0.55 37.48 -6.75
CA GLY A 16 1.69 37.28 -7.64
C GLY A 16 1.84 35.78 -7.86
N GLN A 17 1.63 35.34 -9.12
CA GLN A 17 1.81 33.96 -9.53
C GLN A 17 3.27 33.53 -9.28
N LEU A 18 3.51 32.77 -8.24
CA LEU A 18 4.78 32.09 -7.99
C LEU A 18 4.96 30.96 -8.99
N SER A 19 6.15 30.84 -9.58
CA SER A 19 6.47 29.68 -10.40
C SER A 19 6.41 28.36 -9.57
N PRO A 20 6.14 27.20 -10.19
CA PRO A 20 6.07 25.92 -9.50
C PRO A 20 7.29 25.61 -8.62
N LYS A 21 8.49 26.02 -9.06
CA LYS A 21 9.72 25.90 -8.27
C LYS A 21 9.73 26.81 -7.04
N GLN A 22 9.22 28.02 -7.17
CA GLN A 22 9.13 28.98 -6.05
C GLN A 22 8.08 28.56 -5.06
N TRP A 23 6.94 28.01 -5.54
CA TRP A 23 5.90 27.42 -4.69
C TRP A 23 6.44 26.23 -3.91
N LEU A 24 7.16 25.31 -4.58
CA LEU A 24 7.77 24.14 -3.94
C LEU A 24 8.82 24.55 -2.88
N GLN A 25 9.66 25.55 -3.19
CA GLN A 25 10.63 26.07 -2.23
C GLN A 25 9.98 26.78 -1.02
N GLN A 26 8.89 27.52 -1.28
CA GLN A 26 8.15 28.23 -0.23
C GLN A 26 7.40 27.22 0.66
N TYR A 27 6.87 26.17 0.07
CA TYR A 27 6.22 25.06 0.77
C TYR A 27 7.22 24.27 1.61
N GLN A 28 8.39 23.97 1.08
CA GLN A 28 9.49 23.33 1.83
C GLN A 28 9.98 24.18 3.00
N LYS A 29 10.07 25.51 2.83
CA LYS A 29 10.40 26.46 3.92
C LYS A 29 9.31 26.53 4.99
N LYS A 30 8.04 26.36 4.63
CA LYS A 30 6.93 26.36 5.58
C LYS A 30 6.91 25.09 6.43
N CYS A 31 7.23 23.94 5.81
CA CYS A 31 7.35 22.66 6.54
C CYS A 31 8.56 22.62 7.50
N GLN A 32 9.60 23.43 7.28
CA GLN A 32 10.74 23.52 8.19
C GLN A 32 10.47 24.39 9.44
N LYS A 33 9.34 25.09 9.51
CA LYS A 33 8.98 26.00 10.61
C LYS A 33 7.94 25.44 11.59
N GLU A 34 7.42 24.26 11.36
CA GLU A 34 6.54 23.59 12.34
C GLU A 34 7.40 22.85 13.38
N PRO A 35 7.04 22.91 14.67
CA PRO A 35 7.83 22.28 15.72
C PRO A 35 7.87 20.76 15.53
N PRO A 36 8.96 20.09 15.94
CA PRO A 36 9.08 18.65 15.87
C PRO A 36 8.01 17.99 16.72
N CYS A 37 7.40 16.93 16.21
CA CYS A 37 6.45 16.10 16.93
C CYS A 37 6.98 15.76 18.32
N LEU A 38 6.17 15.98 19.35
CA LEU A 38 6.50 15.68 20.74
C LEU A 38 6.91 14.22 20.92
N PRO A 39 7.92 13.92 21.72
CA PRO A 39 8.41 12.58 21.93
C PRO A 39 7.53 11.86 22.96
N SER A 40 6.73 10.92 22.51
CA SER A 40 6.19 9.87 23.36
C SER A 40 6.48 8.48 22.77
N CYS A 41 7.72 8.28 22.39
CA CYS A 41 8.25 6.95 22.10
C CYS A 41 9.57 6.82 22.86
N SER A 42 9.48 6.37 24.10
CA SER A 42 10.64 6.00 24.89
C SER A 42 10.99 4.56 24.59
N THR A 43 11.80 4.33 23.55
CA THR A 43 12.74 3.19 23.53
C THR A 43 13.79 3.43 22.44
N SER A 44 15.02 3.66 22.91
CA SER A 44 16.31 3.57 22.22
C SER A 44 16.37 3.98 20.74
N CYS A 45 16.49 5.27 20.51
CA CYS A 45 17.01 5.82 19.26
C CYS A 45 18.54 5.92 19.39
N SER A 46 19.30 5.01 18.80
CA SER A 46 20.75 5.14 18.67
C SER A 46 21.07 6.04 17.48
N THR A 47 21.47 7.28 17.78
CA THR A 47 22.02 8.21 16.80
C THR A 47 23.48 7.88 16.54
N SER A 48 23.80 7.28 15.41
CA SER A 48 25.18 7.27 14.89
C SER A 48 25.29 8.31 13.78
N THR A 49 25.91 9.43 14.11
CA THR A 49 26.29 10.48 13.16
C THR A 49 27.60 10.13 12.49
N SER A 50 27.57 9.73 11.24
CA SER A 50 28.71 9.91 10.34
C SER A 50 28.21 9.98 8.91
N SER A 51 28.53 11.07 8.24
CA SER A 51 28.22 11.43 6.85
C SER A 51 26.80 11.94 6.57
N GLY A 52 26.65 13.21 6.47
CA GLY A 52 25.76 14.19 5.77
C GLY A 52 24.41 13.84 5.18
N TYR A 53 23.79 12.70 5.49
CA TYR A 53 22.46 12.30 5.02
C TYR A 53 21.54 12.10 6.23
N PRO A 54 20.29 12.58 6.20
CA PRO A 54 19.37 12.37 7.30
C PRO A 54 19.07 10.87 7.42
N LEU A 55 19.47 10.29 8.54
CA LEU A 55 19.07 8.93 8.93
C LEU A 55 17.57 8.91 9.21
N LEU A 56 16.87 8.03 8.54
CA LEU A 56 15.47 7.73 8.78
C LEU A 56 15.33 7.01 10.12
N SER A 57 14.60 7.58 11.07
CA SER A 57 14.20 6.84 12.26
C SER A 57 13.16 5.81 11.90
N THR A 58 13.47 4.55 12.12
CA THR A 58 12.60 3.42 11.81
C THR A 58 11.99 2.89 13.09
N CYS A 59 10.66 2.80 13.15
CA CYS A 59 9.95 2.03 14.16
C CYS A 59 9.56 0.69 13.54
N TYR A 60 9.92 -0.41 14.21
CA TYR A 60 9.65 -1.78 13.74
C TYR A 60 8.64 -2.46 14.65
N GLU A 61 7.60 -3.03 14.08
CA GLU A 61 6.83 -4.12 14.67
C GLU A 61 6.71 -5.24 13.65
N THR A 62 6.90 -6.48 14.08
CA THR A 62 6.91 -7.66 13.20
C THR A 62 5.78 -8.60 13.55
N ILE A 63 5.17 -9.23 12.55
CA ILE A 63 4.41 -10.49 12.71
C ILE A 63 5.37 -11.62 12.34
N GLY A 64 5.66 -12.49 13.30
CA GLY A 64 6.63 -13.55 13.10
C GLY A 64 7.99 -12.97 12.67
N ASP A 65 8.76 -13.70 11.87
CA ASP A 65 10.07 -13.27 11.37
C ASP A 65 9.98 -12.34 10.14
N ASP A 66 8.85 -11.69 9.88
CA ASP A 66 8.46 -11.48 8.48
C ASP A 66 8.52 -10.07 7.94
N MET A 67 8.56 -9.00 8.71
CA MET A 67 8.78 -7.68 8.09
C MET A 67 9.18 -6.58 9.06
N PRO A 68 10.33 -5.94 8.87
CA PRO A 68 10.54 -4.59 9.37
C PRO A 68 9.76 -3.61 8.48
N SER A 69 8.71 -2.99 8.99
CA SER A 69 8.05 -1.89 8.31
C SER A 69 8.75 -0.59 8.65
N VAL A 70 9.25 0.11 7.65
CA VAL A 70 9.82 1.45 7.80
C VAL A 70 8.71 2.47 7.67
N TRP A 71 8.27 3.05 8.78
CA TRP A 71 7.29 4.14 8.77
C TRP A 71 8.00 5.49 8.86
N HIS A 72 7.64 6.40 7.98
CA HIS A 72 8.08 7.78 8.02
C HIS A 72 7.03 8.63 8.70
N CYS A 73 7.37 9.29 9.80
CA CYS A 73 6.56 10.35 10.41
C CYS A 73 6.46 11.62 9.55
N ALA A 74 7.07 11.68 8.37
CA ALA A 74 7.03 12.86 7.52
C ALA A 74 5.83 12.81 6.59
N LYS A 75 4.99 13.82 6.63
CA LYS A 75 3.84 14.03 5.73
C LYS A 75 4.25 14.09 4.25
N TYR A 76 5.53 14.37 3.98
CA TYR A 76 6.14 14.44 2.64
C TYR A 76 7.60 14.02 2.68
N ILE A 77 8.01 13.24 1.68
CA ILE A 77 9.38 12.76 1.50
C ILE A 77 10.10 13.71 0.54
N ASN A 78 11.29 14.19 0.92
CA ASN A 78 12.05 15.13 0.10
C ASN A 78 12.52 14.50 -1.22
N ILE A 79 12.47 15.27 -2.31
CA ILE A 79 13.03 14.94 -3.62
C ILE A 79 14.29 15.81 -3.85
N PRO A 80 15.39 15.24 -4.37
CA PRO A 80 15.61 13.83 -4.71
C PRO A 80 15.68 12.94 -3.47
N TYR A 81 14.94 11.82 -3.51
CA TYR A 81 14.98 10.80 -2.48
C TYR A 81 16.13 9.84 -2.75
N ARG A 82 16.92 9.53 -1.74
CA ARG A 82 18.02 8.58 -1.83
C ARG A 82 18.09 7.77 -0.55
N SER A 83 18.19 6.45 -0.70
CA SER A 83 18.24 5.54 0.43
C SER A 83 19.18 4.38 0.14
N LYS A 84 19.95 3.98 1.15
CA LYS A 84 20.65 2.70 1.16
C LYS A 84 19.70 1.66 1.74
N LEU A 85 19.65 0.49 1.11
CA LEU A 85 18.92 -0.64 1.65
C LEU A 85 19.67 -1.21 2.85
N THR A 86 18.96 -1.49 3.93
CA THR A 86 19.54 -2.04 5.16
C THR A 86 19.96 -3.50 4.98
N GLU A 87 19.26 -4.21 4.09
CA GLU A 87 19.48 -5.61 3.78
C GLU A 87 19.52 -5.82 2.26
N ARG A 88 20.04 -6.97 1.83
CA ARG A 88 20.01 -7.34 0.42
C ARG A 88 18.57 -7.62 -0.01
N ILE A 89 18.27 -7.23 -1.25
CA ILE A 89 17.00 -7.59 -1.86
C ILE A 89 16.93 -9.09 -2.09
N GLU A 90 15.84 -9.68 -1.64
CA GLU A 90 15.50 -11.07 -1.88
C GLU A 90 14.27 -11.20 -2.78
N PRO A 91 14.18 -12.29 -3.56
CA PRO A 91 12.97 -12.61 -4.29
C PRO A 91 11.74 -12.67 -3.37
N GLY A 92 10.63 -12.12 -3.85
CA GLY A 92 9.40 -11.99 -3.06
C GLY A 92 9.21 -10.66 -2.36
N GLN A 93 10.28 -9.86 -2.22
CA GLN A 93 10.15 -8.50 -1.66
C GLN A 93 9.53 -7.53 -2.66
N THR A 94 8.83 -6.53 -2.14
CA THR A 94 8.14 -5.51 -2.92
C THR A 94 8.53 -4.12 -2.44
N LEU A 95 8.94 -3.26 -3.36
CA LEU A 95 9.05 -1.82 -3.15
C LEU A 95 7.70 -1.19 -3.46
N ILE A 96 7.13 -0.47 -2.50
CA ILE A 96 5.88 0.29 -2.64
C ILE A 96 6.22 1.77 -2.59
N ILE A 97 5.84 2.51 -3.63
CA ILE A 97 6.05 3.95 -3.75
C ILE A 97 4.70 4.61 -4.01
N ARG A 98 4.28 5.48 -3.11
CA ARG A 98 3.06 6.27 -3.28
C ARG A 98 3.38 7.75 -3.28
N GLY A 99 2.65 8.47 -4.08
CA GLY A 99 2.83 9.89 -4.22
C GLY A 99 1.78 10.53 -5.10
N LYS A 100 2.07 11.77 -5.49
CA LYS A 100 1.24 12.56 -6.37
C LYS A 100 2.11 13.22 -7.43
N THR A 101 1.62 13.29 -8.65
CA THR A 101 2.20 14.11 -9.71
C THR A 101 1.61 15.53 -9.65
N ILE A 102 2.31 16.49 -10.20
CA ILE A 102 1.80 17.87 -10.37
C ILE A 102 1.38 18.09 -11.83
N ASP A 103 0.56 19.10 -12.07
CA ASP A 103 0.02 19.38 -13.42
C ASP A 103 1.11 19.68 -14.43
N GLU A 104 2.24 20.26 -14.01
CA GLU A 104 3.40 20.57 -14.82
C GLU A 104 4.40 19.42 -14.93
N SER A 105 4.17 18.28 -14.30
CA SER A 105 5.09 17.13 -14.33
C SER A 105 5.45 16.76 -15.77
N LYS A 106 6.74 16.73 -16.07
CA LYS A 106 7.29 16.26 -17.35
C LYS A 106 7.77 14.83 -17.20
N ARG A 107 8.51 14.56 -16.11
CA ARG A 107 9.07 13.23 -15.85
C ARG A 107 9.50 13.08 -14.39
N PHE A 108 9.47 11.85 -13.92
CA PHE A 108 10.19 11.45 -12.71
C PHE A 108 10.79 10.04 -12.90
N ASN A 109 11.82 9.73 -12.13
CA ASN A 109 12.56 8.48 -12.27
C ASN A 109 12.63 7.76 -10.93
N ILE A 110 12.63 6.42 -11.01
CA ILE A 110 12.88 5.51 -9.90
C ILE A 110 14.05 4.62 -10.34
N ASN A 111 15.10 4.55 -9.52
CA ASN A 111 16.28 3.78 -9.86
C ASN A 111 16.67 2.86 -8.71
N LEU A 112 16.93 1.61 -9.03
CA LEU A 112 17.63 0.67 -8.15
C LEU A 112 19.11 0.64 -8.58
N HIS A 113 19.99 0.98 -7.65
CA HIS A 113 21.42 1.14 -7.93
C HIS A 113 22.24 0.06 -7.23
N LYS A 114 23.40 -0.20 -7.83
CA LYS A 114 24.52 -0.94 -7.23
C LYS A 114 25.50 0.09 -6.61
N ASP A 115 25.96 -0.20 -5.41
CA ASP A 115 27.06 0.50 -4.69
C ASP A 115 26.80 1.97 -4.26
N SER A 116 26.11 2.81 -5.05
CA SER A 116 25.84 4.22 -4.74
C SER A 116 24.50 4.68 -5.32
N PRO A 117 23.78 5.60 -4.67
CA PRO A 117 22.49 6.10 -5.15
C PRO A 117 22.57 7.16 -6.26
N ASP A 118 23.72 7.30 -6.89
CA ASP A 118 23.96 8.23 -7.99
C ASP A 118 24.50 7.51 -9.25
N PHE A 119 24.59 8.25 -10.36
CA PHE A 119 25.07 7.74 -11.64
C PHE A 119 26.59 7.91 -11.83
N SER A 120 27.38 7.95 -10.77
CA SER A 120 28.85 8.14 -10.81
C SER A 120 29.63 6.92 -11.31
N GLY A 121 29.16 6.28 -12.39
CA GLY A 121 29.77 5.11 -13.01
C GLY A 121 29.29 3.76 -12.47
N ASN A 122 28.38 3.77 -11.50
CA ASN A 122 27.82 2.55 -10.94
C ASN A 122 26.72 1.96 -11.81
N ASP A 123 26.59 0.63 -11.78
CA ASP A 123 25.52 -0.06 -12.47
C ASP A 123 24.14 0.28 -11.86
N VAL A 124 23.11 0.36 -12.71
CA VAL A 124 21.71 0.57 -12.34
C VAL A 124 20.91 -0.63 -12.83
N PRO A 125 20.63 -1.61 -11.96
CA PRO A 125 19.86 -2.80 -12.30
C PRO A 125 18.45 -2.53 -12.82
N LEU A 126 17.80 -1.45 -12.34
CA LEU A 126 16.50 -1.01 -12.84
C LEU A 126 16.45 0.52 -12.88
N HIS A 127 16.21 1.06 -14.05
CA HIS A 127 15.80 2.45 -14.29
C HIS A 127 14.37 2.46 -14.80
N LEU A 128 13.50 3.12 -14.05
CA LEU A 128 12.10 3.32 -14.38
C LEU A 128 11.88 4.82 -14.59
N SER A 129 11.58 5.25 -15.82
CA SER A 129 11.34 6.66 -16.15
C SER A 129 9.90 6.86 -16.60
N ILE A 130 9.13 7.55 -15.77
CA ILE A 130 7.73 7.91 -16.05
C ILE A 130 7.75 9.23 -16.81
N ARG A 131 7.37 9.21 -18.11
CA ARG A 131 7.45 10.34 -19.02
C ARG A 131 6.06 10.77 -19.46
N PHE A 132 5.63 11.93 -19.01
CA PHE A 132 4.28 12.47 -19.30
C PHE A 132 4.19 13.10 -20.67
N ASP A 133 5.29 13.68 -21.15
CA ASP A 133 5.43 14.26 -22.50
C ASP A 133 5.33 13.19 -23.61
N GLU A 134 5.84 11.98 -23.34
CA GLU A 134 5.77 10.86 -24.29
C GLU A 134 4.55 9.94 -24.03
N GLY A 135 3.84 10.10 -22.92
CA GLY A 135 2.78 9.18 -22.47
C GLY A 135 3.28 7.75 -22.26
N LYS A 136 4.56 7.60 -21.92
CA LYS A 136 5.26 6.31 -21.80
C LYS A 136 5.98 6.17 -20.47
N ILE A 137 6.16 4.91 -20.08
CA ILE A 137 7.13 4.51 -19.07
C ILE A 137 8.26 3.78 -19.78
N VAL A 138 9.48 4.20 -19.49
CA VAL A 138 10.71 3.60 -20.03
C VAL A 138 11.36 2.77 -18.94
N TYR A 139 11.72 1.54 -19.31
CA TYR A 139 12.43 0.59 -18.47
C TYR A 139 13.79 0.29 -19.08
N ASN A 140 14.84 0.39 -18.29
CA ASN A 140 16.21 0.11 -18.76
C ASN A 140 17.10 -0.34 -17.62
N ALA A 141 18.33 -0.73 -17.96
CA ALA A 141 19.42 -0.94 -17.02
C ALA A 141 20.67 -0.22 -17.58
N TYR A 142 21.49 0.31 -16.67
CA TYR A 142 22.79 0.90 -16.98
C TYR A 142 23.88 -0.02 -16.48
N THR A 143 24.78 -0.46 -17.35
CA THR A 143 25.86 -1.37 -16.99
C THR A 143 27.11 -1.07 -17.78
N LYS A 144 28.27 -1.16 -17.12
CA LYS A 144 29.59 -0.94 -17.75
C LYS A 144 29.68 0.39 -18.51
N GLY A 145 29.07 1.45 -17.98
CA GLY A 145 29.15 2.79 -18.57
C GLY A 145 28.16 3.04 -19.72
N ALA A 146 27.21 2.14 -20.00
CA ALA A 146 26.26 2.29 -21.10
C ALA A 146 24.85 1.88 -20.73
N TRP A 147 23.86 2.59 -21.29
CA TRP A 147 22.46 2.20 -21.23
C TRP A 147 22.19 1.01 -22.15
N GLY A 148 21.41 0.07 -21.66
CA GLY A 148 20.92 -1.04 -22.47
C GLY A 148 19.78 -0.63 -23.41
N LYS A 149 19.16 -1.62 -24.07
CA LYS A 149 17.98 -1.42 -24.90
C LYS A 149 16.79 -1.01 -24.05
N GLU A 150 16.15 0.12 -24.38
CA GLU A 150 14.92 0.55 -23.72
C GLU A 150 13.76 -0.40 -24.00
N GLU A 151 13.00 -0.71 -22.95
CA GLU A 151 11.67 -1.30 -23.07
C GLU A 151 10.64 -0.23 -22.68
N ARG A 152 9.48 -0.23 -23.31
CA ARG A 152 8.50 0.85 -23.15
C ARG A 152 7.10 0.29 -22.94
N ALA A 153 6.32 0.92 -22.05
CA ALA A 153 4.89 0.65 -21.86
C ALA A 153 4.10 1.96 -21.87
N LYS A 154 2.78 1.88 -21.99
CA LYS A 154 1.89 3.02 -21.84
C LYS A 154 1.93 3.51 -20.38
N ASN A 155 2.00 4.82 -20.17
CA ASN A 155 1.88 5.41 -18.84
C ASN A 155 0.39 5.50 -18.44
N PRO A 156 -0.06 4.79 -17.39
CA PRO A 156 -1.43 4.90 -16.90
C PRO A 156 -1.64 6.06 -15.91
N ILE A 157 -0.55 6.69 -15.42
CA ILE A 157 -0.61 7.81 -14.47
C ILE A 157 -0.93 9.08 -15.24
N LYS A 158 -1.88 9.87 -14.76
CA LYS A 158 -2.16 11.21 -15.27
C LYS A 158 -1.46 12.26 -14.43
N LYS A 159 -1.24 13.44 -15.00
CA LYS A 159 -0.73 14.60 -14.27
C LYS A 159 -1.76 15.05 -13.23
N GLY A 160 -1.29 15.45 -12.05
CA GLY A 160 -2.13 15.87 -10.94
C GLY A 160 -2.73 14.72 -10.12
N ASP A 161 -2.66 13.46 -10.59
CA ASP A 161 -3.22 12.30 -9.90
C ASP A 161 -2.27 11.73 -8.84
N ASN A 162 -2.85 11.07 -7.86
CA ASN A 162 -2.14 10.16 -6.96
C ASN A 162 -1.74 8.89 -7.72
N PHE A 163 -0.66 8.27 -7.28
CA PHE A 163 -0.21 6.99 -7.82
C PHE A 163 0.27 6.04 -6.73
N ASP A 164 0.19 4.75 -7.03
CA ASP A 164 0.81 3.65 -6.30
C ASP A 164 1.64 2.84 -7.31
N ILE A 165 2.96 2.85 -7.17
CA ILE A 165 3.89 2.06 -7.98
C ILE A 165 4.47 0.97 -7.09
N ARG A 166 4.38 -0.28 -7.54
CA ARG A 166 4.94 -1.43 -6.85
C ARG A 166 5.93 -2.15 -7.76
N ILE A 167 7.10 -2.43 -7.22
CA ILE A 167 8.16 -3.17 -7.90
C ILE A 167 8.46 -4.41 -7.07
N ARG A 168 7.92 -5.57 -7.49
CA ARG A 168 8.16 -6.86 -6.85
C ARG A 168 9.35 -7.54 -7.47
N ALA A 169 10.32 -7.90 -6.65
CA ALA A 169 11.48 -8.69 -7.06
C ALA A 169 11.11 -10.17 -7.16
N HIS A 170 11.42 -10.78 -8.28
CA HIS A 170 11.41 -12.23 -8.49
C HIS A 170 12.82 -12.72 -8.80
N ASP A 171 13.04 -14.03 -8.90
CA ASP A 171 14.36 -14.60 -9.18
C ASP A 171 14.95 -14.10 -10.49
N THR A 172 14.12 -13.88 -11.51
CA THR A 172 14.55 -13.56 -12.88
C THR A 172 14.14 -12.17 -13.37
N LYS A 173 13.22 -11.50 -12.67
CA LYS A 173 12.61 -10.26 -13.16
C LYS A 173 12.11 -9.36 -12.05
N PHE A 174 11.89 -8.09 -12.39
CA PHE A 174 11.03 -7.18 -11.65
C PHE A 174 9.62 -7.18 -12.26
N GLN A 175 8.59 -7.41 -11.43
CA GLN A 175 7.20 -7.24 -11.79
C GLN A 175 6.77 -5.85 -11.34
N ILE A 176 6.33 -5.02 -12.27
CA ILE A 176 5.93 -3.63 -12.01
C ILE A 176 4.41 -3.51 -12.12
N SER A 177 3.78 -3.03 -11.06
CA SER A 177 2.36 -2.69 -11.01
C SER A 177 2.18 -1.21 -10.75
N ILE A 178 1.17 -0.61 -11.35
CA ILE A 178 0.78 0.79 -11.16
C ILE A 178 -0.72 0.83 -10.86
N ASN A 179 -1.08 1.53 -9.77
CA ASN A 179 -2.44 1.58 -9.28
C ASN A 179 -3.06 0.18 -9.19
N HIS A 180 -2.29 -0.72 -8.56
CA HIS A 180 -2.62 -2.12 -8.28
C HIS A 180 -2.67 -3.07 -9.50
N LYS A 181 -2.52 -2.57 -10.75
CA LYS A 181 -2.54 -3.39 -11.96
C LYS A 181 -1.15 -3.59 -12.53
N GLU A 182 -0.82 -4.84 -12.89
CA GLU A 182 0.46 -5.16 -13.53
C GLU A 182 0.56 -4.43 -14.88
N VAL A 183 1.69 -3.76 -15.10
CA VAL A 183 1.98 -3.02 -16.34
C VAL A 183 3.18 -3.57 -17.08
N LYS A 184 4.13 -4.20 -16.38
CA LYS A 184 5.36 -4.70 -17.01
C LYS A 184 6.05 -5.76 -16.15
N ASN A 185 6.63 -6.75 -16.82
CA ASN A 185 7.69 -7.61 -16.32
C ASN A 185 9.01 -7.20 -17.01
N PHE A 186 10.04 -6.87 -16.23
CA PHE A 186 11.35 -6.48 -16.72
C PHE A 186 12.39 -7.50 -16.25
N GLU A 187 12.95 -8.27 -17.19
CA GLU A 187 13.94 -9.31 -16.90
C GLU A 187 15.23 -8.72 -16.34
N HIS A 188 15.82 -9.39 -15.35
CA HIS A 188 17.09 -8.95 -14.77
C HIS A 188 18.20 -8.96 -15.80
N ARG A 189 18.84 -7.82 -16.02
CA ARG A 189 20.04 -7.67 -16.84
C ARG A 189 21.30 -7.62 -15.99
N ILE A 190 21.13 -7.38 -14.70
CA ILE A 190 22.15 -7.32 -13.66
C ILE A 190 21.62 -8.14 -12.49
N PRO A 191 22.44 -8.93 -11.79
CA PRO A 191 21.96 -9.77 -10.70
C PRO A 191 21.22 -9.00 -9.61
N LEU A 192 20.08 -9.52 -9.17
CA LEU A 192 19.21 -8.90 -8.17
C LEU A 192 19.96 -8.57 -6.87
N ASN A 193 20.82 -9.46 -6.41
CA ASN A 193 21.60 -9.32 -5.17
C ASN A 193 22.65 -8.19 -5.20
N SER A 194 22.87 -7.55 -6.37
CA SER A 194 23.75 -6.39 -6.51
C SER A 194 23.06 -5.07 -6.14
N VAL A 195 21.73 -5.06 -6.03
CA VAL A 195 20.96 -3.85 -5.67
C VAL A 195 21.24 -3.52 -4.21
N SER A 196 21.65 -2.27 -3.95
CA SER A 196 21.98 -1.78 -2.62
C SER A 196 21.39 -0.42 -2.30
N HIS A 197 20.95 0.35 -3.30
CA HIS A 197 20.43 1.69 -3.11
C HIS A 197 19.19 1.95 -3.99
N LEU A 198 18.37 2.89 -3.54
CA LEU A 198 17.21 3.42 -4.23
C LEU A 198 17.39 4.92 -4.41
N SER A 199 17.07 5.44 -5.60
CA SER A 199 16.85 6.87 -5.81
C SER A 199 15.53 7.15 -6.52
N ILE A 200 14.90 8.27 -6.15
CA ILE A 200 13.71 8.80 -6.83
C ILE A 200 13.95 10.29 -7.03
N ASP A 201 13.79 10.75 -8.27
CA ASP A 201 14.03 12.14 -8.65
C ASP A 201 13.02 12.63 -9.70
N GLY A 202 12.93 13.94 -9.86
CA GLY A 202 12.09 14.59 -10.87
C GLY A 202 10.82 15.22 -10.32
N ASP A 203 9.80 15.33 -11.18
CA ASP A 203 8.59 16.14 -10.92
C ASP A 203 7.54 15.30 -10.18
N VAL A 204 7.77 15.02 -8.91
CA VAL A 204 6.92 14.16 -8.09
C VAL A 204 6.90 14.61 -6.63
N VAL A 205 5.78 14.41 -5.95
CA VAL A 205 5.64 14.53 -4.50
C VAL A 205 5.45 13.13 -3.94
N LEU A 206 6.34 12.71 -3.05
CA LEU A 206 6.27 11.40 -2.40
C LEU A 206 5.66 11.52 -1.02
N ASN A 207 4.81 10.57 -0.67
CA ASN A 207 4.24 10.44 0.66
C ASN A 207 4.51 9.08 1.32
N HIS A 208 4.94 8.09 0.53
CA HIS A 208 5.24 6.76 1.05
C HIS A 208 6.30 6.06 0.19
N VAL A 209 7.32 5.51 0.85
CA VAL A 209 8.31 4.61 0.26
C VAL A 209 8.57 3.50 1.25
N GLN A 210 8.27 2.27 0.87
CA GLN A 210 8.43 1.10 1.71
C GLN A 210 9.04 -0.05 0.90
N TRP A 211 9.98 -0.76 1.50
CA TRP A 211 10.56 -1.98 0.96
C TRP A 211 10.36 -3.11 1.94
N GLY A 212 9.86 -4.25 1.48
CA GLY A 212 9.72 -5.42 2.35
C GLY A 212 8.91 -6.54 1.72
N GLY A 213 8.47 -7.48 2.56
CA GLY A 213 7.76 -8.68 2.14
C GLY A 213 8.70 -9.82 1.78
N LYS A 214 8.08 -10.92 1.41
CA LYS A 214 8.74 -12.14 0.95
C LYS A 214 7.76 -12.96 0.13
N TYR A 215 8.13 -14.15 -0.30
CA TYR A 215 7.16 -15.15 -0.71
C TYR A 215 6.51 -15.78 0.53
N TYR A 216 5.21 -15.62 0.66
CA TYR A 216 4.42 -16.24 1.72
C TYR A 216 3.74 -17.50 1.17
N PRO A 217 3.94 -18.67 1.75
CA PRO A 217 3.14 -19.84 1.37
C PRO A 217 1.69 -19.62 1.76
N VAL A 218 0.76 -20.05 0.92
CA VAL A 218 -0.66 -20.13 1.24
C VAL A 218 -1.07 -21.59 1.18
N PRO A 219 -1.67 -22.16 2.23
CA PRO A 219 -2.17 -21.52 3.44
C PRO A 219 -1.06 -20.96 4.33
N TYR A 220 -1.31 -19.76 4.87
CA TYR A 220 -0.45 -19.08 5.81
C TYR A 220 -1.08 -19.11 7.19
N GLU A 221 -0.29 -19.42 8.21
CA GLU A 221 -0.71 -19.39 9.61
C GLU A 221 0.44 -18.91 10.50
N SER A 222 0.16 -17.97 11.37
CA SER A 222 1.17 -17.41 12.28
C SER A 222 0.51 -16.85 13.54
N GLY A 223 1.26 -16.89 14.64
CA GLY A 223 0.96 -16.07 15.80
C GLY A 223 1.20 -14.60 15.51
N ILE A 224 0.42 -13.73 16.13
CA ILE A 224 0.65 -12.29 16.14
C ILE A 224 1.54 -11.98 17.34
N ALA A 225 2.69 -11.35 17.08
CA ALA A 225 3.70 -11.07 18.10
C ALA A 225 3.25 -10.08 19.17
N ALA A 226 3.99 -10.01 20.26
CA ALA A 226 3.75 -9.15 21.43
C ALA A 226 2.38 -9.42 22.09
N ASP A 227 1.58 -8.39 22.25
CA ASP A 227 0.24 -8.43 22.86
C ASP A 227 -0.88 -8.82 21.89
N GLY A 228 -0.53 -9.16 20.64
CA GLY A 228 -1.47 -9.52 19.60
C GLY A 228 -2.06 -8.33 18.86
N LEU A 229 -3.19 -8.55 18.19
CA LEU A 229 -3.95 -7.49 17.50
C LEU A 229 -4.99 -6.89 18.46
N VAL A 230 -4.55 -6.16 19.49
CA VAL A 230 -5.43 -5.49 20.45
C VAL A 230 -6.05 -4.23 19.86
N PRO A 231 -7.13 -3.66 20.48
CA PRO A 231 -7.66 -2.36 20.09
C PRO A 231 -6.57 -1.27 20.04
N GLY A 232 -6.58 -0.46 18.99
CA GLY A 232 -5.53 0.52 18.69
C GLY A 232 -4.46 0.00 17.72
N LYS A 233 -4.58 -1.25 17.25
CA LYS A 233 -3.69 -1.82 16.22
C LYS A 233 -4.43 -2.12 14.92
N THR A 234 -3.69 -2.08 13.82
CA THR A 234 -4.17 -2.42 12.47
C THR A 234 -3.36 -3.57 11.91
N LEU A 235 -4.05 -4.61 11.44
CA LEU A 235 -3.49 -5.60 10.53
C LEU A 235 -3.56 -5.06 9.10
N VAL A 236 -2.42 -5.06 8.40
CA VAL A 236 -2.35 -4.74 6.97
C VAL A 236 -1.92 -5.98 6.20
N VAL A 237 -2.72 -6.38 5.21
CA VAL A 237 -2.44 -7.52 4.33
C VAL A 237 -2.34 -7.03 2.90
N TYR A 238 -1.22 -7.31 2.25
CA TYR A 238 -0.98 -7.05 0.83
C TYR A 238 -1.10 -8.34 0.06
N GLY A 239 -1.91 -8.36 -0.99
CA GLY A 239 -2.11 -9.56 -1.78
C GLY A 239 -2.69 -9.28 -3.16
N THR A 240 -2.76 -10.35 -3.96
CA THR A 240 -3.35 -10.33 -5.30
C THR A 240 -4.19 -11.59 -5.47
N PRO A 241 -5.51 -11.49 -5.71
CA PRO A 241 -6.31 -12.67 -6.02
C PRO A 241 -5.84 -13.30 -7.33
N GLU A 242 -5.73 -14.63 -7.35
CA GLU A 242 -5.28 -15.36 -8.51
C GLU A 242 -6.20 -15.17 -9.73
N LYS A 243 -5.71 -15.47 -10.94
CA LYS A 243 -6.47 -15.37 -12.20
C LYS A 243 -7.79 -16.14 -12.18
N LYS A 244 -7.81 -17.28 -11.49
CA LYS A 244 -8.99 -18.16 -11.38
C LYS A 244 -9.53 -18.21 -9.96
N ALA A 245 -9.22 -17.19 -9.15
CA ALA A 245 -9.66 -17.14 -7.77
C ALA A 245 -11.17 -17.35 -7.66
N LYS A 246 -11.57 -18.28 -6.79
CA LYS A 246 -12.96 -18.48 -6.38
C LYS A 246 -13.25 -17.78 -5.08
N LYS A 247 -12.34 -17.91 -4.11
CA LYS A 247 -12.43 -17.27 -2.80
C LYS A 247 -11.08 -17.30 -2.10
N PHE A 248 -10.92 -16.41 -1.15
CA PHE A 248 -9.89 -16.51 -0.12
C PHE A 248 -10.48 -16.08 1.23
N ASN A 249 -9.81 -16.39 2.32
CA ASN A 249 -10.23 -15.94 3.64
C ASN A 249 -9.05 -15.53 4.50
N ILE A 250 -9.33 -14.57 5.37
CA ILE A 250 -8.43 -14.08 6.41
C ILE A 250 -9.17 -14.25 7.73
N ASN A 251 -8.57 -15.01 8.64
CA ASN A 251 -9.14 -15.30 9.95
C ASN A 251 -8.28 -14.68 11.05
N LEU A 252 -8.89 -13.93 11.93
CA LEU A 252 -8.31 -13.46 13.17
C LEU A 252 -8.68 -14.42 14.28
N LEU A 253 -7.67 -15.07 14.87
CA LEU A 253 -7.85 -16.17 15.81
C LEU A 253 -7.61 -15.71 17.24
N LYS A 254 -8.45 -16.16 18.15
CA LYS A 254 -8.24 -16.06 19.59
C LYS A 254 -7.35 -17.22 20.08
N LYS A 255 -6.78 -17.06 21.28
CA LYS A 255 -5.95 -18.11 21.91
C LYS A 255 -6.69 -19.44 22.16
N ASN A 256 -8.01 -19.39 22.31
CA ASN A 256 -8.86 -20.57 22.52
C ASN A 256 -9.28 -21.26 21.21
N GLY A 257 -8.86 -20.74 20.05
CA GLY A 257 -9.21 -21.29 18.74
C GLY A 257 -10.48 -20.71 18.11
N ASP A 258 -11.23 -19.85 18.79
CA ASP A 258 -12.34 -19.11 18.21
C ASP A 258 -11.83 -18.16 17.11
N ILE A 259 -12.68 -17.88 16.12
CA ILE A 259 -12.42 -16.91 15.07
C ILE A 259 -13.15 -15.62 15.39
N ALA A 260 -12.41 -14.58 15.78
CA ALA A 260 -12.98 -13.28 16.08
C ALA A 260 -13.53 -12.58 14.81
N LEU A 261 -12.84 -12.74 13.70
CA LEU A 261 -13.27 -12.29 12.38
C LEU A 261 -12.85 -13.31 11.32
N HIS A 262 -13.83 -13.83 10.58
CA HIS A 262 -13.67 -14.51 9.32
C HIS A 262 -14.02 -13.53 8.21
N PHE A 263 -13.04 -13.09 7.44
CA PHE A 263 -13.19 -12.17 6.32
C PHE A 263 -12.98 -12.94 5.02
N ASN A 264 -14.04 -13.12 4.21
CA ASN A 264 -14.04 -14.07 3.11
C ASN A 264 -14.58 -13.49 1.80
N PRO A 265 -13.72 -12.87 0.99
CA PRO A 265 -14.06 -12.49 -0.39
C PRO A 265 -14.34 -13.70 -1.28
N ARG A 266 -15.43 -13.66 -2.04
CA ARG A 266 -15.91 -14.69 -2.95
C ARG A 266 -16.17 -14.08 -4.32
N PHE A 267 -15.62 -14.72 -5.37
CA PHE A 267 -15.66 -14.21 -6.75
C PHE A 267 -16.65 -14.95 -7.65
N ASP A 268 -17.08 -16.15 -7.26
CA ASP A 268 -18.02 -16.98 -8.00
C ASP A 268 -18.93 -17.71 -7.00
N GLU A 269 -19.82 -16.99 -6.34
CA GLU A 269 -20.91 -17.69 -5.65
C GLU A 269 -21.93 -18.14 -6.73
N LYS A 270 -22.07 -19.46 -6.89
CA LYS A 270 -23.25 -19.97 -7.55
C LYS A 270 -24.41 -19.63 -6.62
N GLY A 271 -25.03 -18.49 -6.85
CA GLY A 271 -26.29 -18.17 -6.18
C GLY A 271 -27.22 -19.37 -6.37
N ASN A 272 -27.86 -19.83 -5.31
CA ASN A 272 -29.14 -20.49 -5.45
C ASN A 272 -30.03 -19.47 -6.15
N GLY A 273 -29.96 -19.51 -7.50
CA GLY A 273 -30.73 -18.60 -8.32
C GLY A 273 -32.18 -18.73 -7.92
N PHE A 274 -32.68 -17.75 -7.18
CA PHE A 274 -34.07 -17.41 -7.35
C PHE A 274 -34.16 -17.06 -8.82
N MET A 275 -34.67 -18.00 -9.60
CA MET A 275 -35.09 -17.74 -10.96
C MET A 275 -36.07 -16.58 -10.88
N CYS A 276 -35.58 -15.37 -11.17
CA CYS A 276 -36.46 -14.25 -11.38
C CYS A 276 -37.50 -14.69 -12.41
N ALA A 277 -38.76 -14.57 -12.03
CA ALA A 277 -39.92 -14.86 -12.82
C ALA A 277 -39.72 -14.35 -14.26
N LYS A 278 -40.18 -15.13 -15.24
CA LYS A 278 -40.13 -14.79 -16.66
C LYS A 278 -40.52 -13.32 -16.88
N PRO A 279 -39.79 -12.58 -17.72
CA PRO A 279 -40.06 -11.17 -17.95
C PRO A 279 -41.50 -11.00 -18.46
N THR A 280 -42.22 -10.13 -17.81
CA THR A 280 -43.55 -9.69 -18.29
C THR A 280 -43.28 -8.84 -19.53
N PRO A 281 -43.96 -9.10 -20.68
CA PRO A 281 -43.76 -8.30 -21.89
C PRO A 281 -44.15 -6.83 -21.64
N GLY A 282 -43.21 -5.89 -21.89
CA GLY A 282 -43.51 -4.47 -21.91
C GLY A 282 -42.84 -3.61 -20.81
N LYS A 283 -41.87 -4.13 -20.05
CA LYS A 283 -40.97 -3.30 -19.21
C LYS A 283 -39.54 -3.41 -19.71
N ASP A 284 -38.89 -2.28 -19.87
CA ASP A 284 -37.48 -2.19 -20.23
C ASP A 284 -36.67 -3.05 -19.27
N TYR A 285 -35.88 -3.96 -19.84
CA TYR A 285 -35.04 -4.89 -19.14
C TYR A 285 -33.80 -4.09 -18.65
N ASP A 286 -33.75 -3.80 -17.36
CA ASP A 286 -32.51 -3.39 -16.70
C ASP A 286 -31.74 -4.69 -16.36
N PRO A 287 -30.66 -5.02 -17.08
CA PRO A 287 -29.85 -6.17 -16.74
C PRO A 287 -28.94 -5.83 -15.56
N PHE A 288 -29.49 -5.58 -14.38
CA PHE A 288 -28.74 -5.75 -13.14
C PHE A 288 -28.45 -7.25 -13.02
N ILE A 289 -27.39 -7.70 -13.66
CA ILE A 289 -26.71 -8.92 -13.27
C ILE A 289 -26.16 -8.60 -11.87
N GLU A 290 -26.90 -8.99 -10.83
CA GLU A 290 -26.34 -9.05 -9.49
C GLU A 290 -25.06 -9.88 -9.61
N SER A 291 -23.91 -9.25 -9.45
CA SER A 291 -22.65 -9.98 -9.41
C SER A 291 -22.76 -10.94 -8.24
N ASN A 292 -22.61 -12.24 -8.48
CA ASN A 292 -22.59 -13.28 -7.45
C ASN A 292 -21.31 -13.18 -6.56
N GLU A 293 -20.75 -11.99 -6.49
CA GLU A 293 -19.53 -11.69 -5.76
C GLU A 293 -19.89 -11.04 -4.44
N SER A 294 -19.40 -11.58 -3.35
CA SER A 294 -19.65 -11.05 -2.01
C SER A 294 -18.40 -11.12 -1.13
N VAL A 295 -18.39 -10.35 -0.06
CA VAL A 295 -17.42 -10.47 1.02
C VAL A 295 -18.15 -10.85 2.30
N VAL A 296 -18.05 -12.11 2.69
CA VAL A 296 -18.67 -12.63 3.89
C VAL A 296 -17.84 -12.27 5.11
N ARG A 297 -18.49 -11.75 6.13
CA ARG A 297 -17.91 -11.49 7.45
C ARG A 297 -18.68 -12.29 8.49
N ASN A 298 -17.96 -13.03 9.35
CA ASN A 298 -18.58 -13.86 10.40
C ASN A 298 -17.60 -14.10 11.55
N SER A 299 -18.07 -14.74 12.62
CA SER A 299 -17.26 -15.23 13.72
C SER A 299 -17.63 -16.68 14.04
N LEU A 300 -16.65 -17.45 14.45
CA LEU A 300 -16.84 -18.81 15.00
C LEU A 300 -16.57 -18.75 16.50
N VAL A 301 -17.57 -19.04 17.31
CA VAL A 301 -17.50 -18.95 18.77
C VAL A 301 -17.95 -20.26 19.37
N ASN A 302 -17.10 -20.89 20.17
CA ASN A 302 -17.36 -22.20 20.77
C ASN A 302 -17.74 -23.30 19.74
N GLY A 303 -17.17 -23.22 18.53
CA GLY A 303 -17.43 -24.16 17.44
C GLY A 303 -18.68 -23.88 16.61
N GLU A 304 -19.39 -22.79 16.87
CA GLU A 304 -20.61 -22.42 16.15
C GLU A 304 -20.42 -21.13 15.36
N TRP A 305 -20.80 -21.14 14.05
CA TRP A 305 -20.82 -19.95 13.21
C TRP A 305 -21.99 -19.05 13.59
N GLY A 306 -21.71 -17.76 13.69
CA GLY A 306 -22.74 -16.75 13.85
C GLY A 306 -23.47 -16.40 12.54
N ASN A 307 -24.22 -15.31 12.56
CA ASN A 307 -24.87 -14.78 11.37
C ASN A 307 -23.86 -14.12 10.43
N GLU A 308 -23.94 -14.46 9.14
CA GLU A 308 -23.11 -13.85 8.12
C GLU A 308 -23.55 -12.40 7.84
N GLU A 309 -22.59 -11.50 7.69
CA GLU A 309 -22.77 -10.16 7.14
C GLU A 309 -22.19 -10.14 5.73
N ARG A 310 -22.94 -9.60 4.75
CA ARG A 310 -22.58 -9.64 3.32
C ARG A 310 -22.75 -8.29 2.62
N GLU A 311 -23.15 -7.25 3.33
CA GLU A 311 -23.42 -5.93 2.78
C GLU A 311 -22.14 -5.33 2.16
N GLY A 312 -22.32 -4.59 1.08
CA GLY A 312 -21.27 -3.93 0.34
C GLY A 312 -20.85 -4.70 -0.93
N LYS A 313 -20.52 -3.93 -1.97
CA LYS A 313 -19.97 -4.49 -3.21
C LYS A 313 -18.59 -5.06 -2.95
N ASN A 314 -18.27 -6.21 -3.52
CA ASN A 314 -16.93 -6.79 -3.45
C ASN A 314 -15.88 -5.82 -4.05
N PRO A 315 -14.91 -5.32 -3.27
CA PRO A 315 -13.89 -4.38 -3.75
C PRO A 315 -12.69 -5.08 -4.39
N PHE A 316 -12.65 -6.41 -4.37
CA PHE A 316 -11.52 -7.20 -4.88
C PHE A 316 -11.76 -7.60 -6.34
N GLU A 317 -10.70 -7.51 -7.15
CA GLU A 317 -10.68 -7.97 -8.54
C GLU A 317 -9.56 -9.00 -8.73
N ARG A 318 -9.79 -10.03 -9.56
CA ARG A 318 -8.76 -11.00 -9.95
C ARG A 318 -7.58 -10.30 -10.62
N LEU A 319 -6.36 -10.74 -10.35
CA LEU A 319 -5.11 -10.17 -10.88
C LEU A 319 -4.88 -8.68 -10.53
N THR A 320 -5.65 -8.14 -9.60
CA THR A 320 -5.47 -6.76 -9.12
C THR A 320 -4.99 -6.81 -7.68
N ALA A 321 -3.82 -6.24 -7.42
CA ALA A 321 -3.27 -6.17 -6.08
C ALA A 321 -4.17 -5.34 -5.16
N PHE A 322 -4.15 -5.64 -3.88
CA PHE A 322 -4.91 -4.90 -2.87
C PHE A 322 -4.10 -4.67 -1.60
N ASP A 323 -4.49 -3.63 -0.88
CA ASP A 323 -4.13 -3.39 0.50
C ASP A 323 -5.40 -3.54 1.33
N LEU A 324 -5.43 -4.51 2.23
CA LEU A 324 -6.50 -4.69 3.18
C LEU A 324 -6.02 -4.22 4.56
N GLU A 325 -6.70 -3.25 5.13
CA GLU A 325 -6.49 -2.83 6.51
C GLU A 325 -7.65 -3.30 7.37
N ILE A 326 -7.37 -4.01 8.44
CA ILE A 326 -8.33 -4.39 9.49
C ILE A 326 -7.88 -3.71 10.76
N ARG A 327 -8.52 -2.58 11.08
CA ARG A 327 -8.25 -1.81 12.30
C ARG A 327 -9.07 -2.37 13.43
N ASN A 328 -8.39 -2.86 14.47
CA ASN A 328 -9.08 -3.26 15.69
C ASN A 328 -9.33 -2.00 16.53
N GLU A 329 -10.58 -1.61 16.63
CA GLU A 329 -11.05 -0.52 17.49
C GLU A 329 -11.86 -1.09 18.66
N GLU A 330 -12.21 -0.27 19.63
CA GLU A 330 -12.86 -0.68 20.89
C GLU A 330 -14.13 -1.50 20.70
N PHE A 331 -14.99 -1.14 19.71
CA PHE A 331 -16.31 -1.75 19.52
C PHE A 331 -16.45 -2.56 18.23
N ALA A 332 -15.53 -2.40 17.28
CA ALA A 332 -15.64 -3.00 15.97
C ALA A 332 -14.29 -3.09 15.26
N PHE A 333 -14.18 -4.02 14.32
CA PHE A 333 -13.19 -3.94 13.26
C PHE A 333 -13.63 -2.95 12.20
N GLN A 334 -12.78 -1.95 11.90
CA GLN A 334 -12.97 -1.07 10.74
C GLN A 334 -12.13 -1.61 9.59
N ILE A 335 -12.77 -1.91 8.46
CA ILE A 335 -12.16 -2.61 7.34
C ILE A 335 -12.05 -1.64 6.16
N PHE A 336 -10.83 -1.50 5.63
CA PHE A 336 -10.53 -0.65 4.47
C PHE A 336 -9.85 -1.49 3.39
N VAL A 337 -10.17 -1.21 2.14
CA VAL A 337 -9.51 -1.82 0.98
C VAL A 337 -8.99 -0.70 0.08
N ASN A 338 -7.69 -0.71 -0.20
CA ASN A 338 -7.01 0.33 -0.99
C ASN A 338 -7.23 1.75 -0.44
N GLY A 339 -7.30 1.88 0.90
CA GLY A 339 -7.55 3.15 1.58
C GLY A 339 -9.02 3.57 1.68
N GLU A 340 -9.93 2.91 0.97
CA GLU A 340 -11.36 3.18 1.02
C GLU A 340 -12.06 2.33 2.07
N ARG A 341 -12.94 2.96 2.87
CA ARG A 341 -13.70 2.24 3.90
C ARG A 341 -14.67 1.27 3.24
N PHE A 342 -14.50 -0.02 3.54
CA PHE A 342 -15.36 -1.08 3.02
C PHE A 342 -16.50 -1.44 3.98
N ALA A 343 -16.17 -1.74 5.26
CA ALA A 343 -17.15 -2.20 6.23
C ALA A 343 -16.73 -1.88 7.67
N SER A 344 -17.69 -1.96 8.58
CA SER A 344 -17.49 -2.09 10.01
C SER A 344 -18.08 -3.42 10.46
N TYR A 345 -17.38 -4.16 11.33
CA TYR A 345 -17.86 -5.43 11.87
C TYR A 345 -17.78 -5.38 13.39
N ALA A 346 -18.93 -5.35 14.05
CA ALA A 346 -19.02 -5.28 15.50
C ALA A 346 -18.39 -6.52 16.16
N HIS A 347 -17.66 -6.33 17.25
CA HIS A 347 -17.06 -7.44 17.96
C HIS A 347 -18.13 -8.38 18.53
N ARG A 348 -17.97 -9.67 18.30
CA ARG A 348 -18.81 -10.73 18.86
C ARG A 348 -18.10 -11.50 19.98
N VAL A 349 -16.82 -11.22 20.13
CA VAL A 349 -15.94 -11.77 21.19
C VAL A 349 -15.02 -10.64 21.66
N ASP A 350 -14.34 -10.86 22.80
CA ASP A 350 -13.38 -9.91 23.34
C ASP A 350 -12.27 -9.59 22.30
N PRO A 351 -12.11 -8.32 21.89
CA PRO A 351 -11.12 -7.91 20.90
C PRO A 351 -9.67 -7.88 21.41
N HIS A 352 -9.45 -8.04 22.72
CA HIS A 352 -8.11 -7.99 23.34
C HIS A 352 -7.35 -9.31 23.24
N ASP A 353 -8.02 -10.41 22.89
CA ASP A 353 -7.44 -11.77 22.88
C ASP A 353 -7.04 -12.28 21.50
N ILE A 354 -6.94 -11.41 20.51
CA ILE A 354 -6.60 -11.82 19.13
C ILE A 354 -5.10 -12.05 19.04
N ALA A 355 -4.72 -13.32 18.89
CA ALA A 355 -3.33 -13.76 18.97
C ALA A 355 -2.83 -14.52 17.74
N GLY A 356 -3.70 -14.82 16.76
CA GLY A 356 -3.34 -15.57 15.57
C GLY A 356 -3.95 -15.02 14.29
N LEU A 357 -3.27 -15.30 13.20
CA LEU A 357 -3.65 -14.95 11.83
C LEU A 357 -3.59 -16.21 10.97
N GLN A 358 -4.63 -16.47 10.21
CA GLN A 358 -4.66 -17.52 9.20
C GLN A 358 -5.19 -16.94 7.88
N ILE A 359 -4.49 -17.21 6.77
CA ILE A 359 -4.87 -16.78 5.43
C ILE A 359 -4.88 -18.00 4.52
N GLN A 360 -5.98 -18.21 3.78
CA GLN A 360 -6.17 -19.39 2.95
C GLN A 360 -6.91 -19.04 1.66
N GLY A 361 -6.77 -19.88 0.64
CA GLY A 361 -7.51 -19.80 -0.62
C GLY A 361 -6.69 -19.24 -1.78
N ASP A 362 -7.37 -18.70 -2.77
CA ASP A 362 -6.81 -18.39 -4.08
C ASP A 362 -6.20 -16.96 -4.13
N ILE A 363 -5.10 -16.78 -3.42
CA ILE A 363 -4.42 -15.49 -3.25
C ILE A 363 -2.90 -15.67 -3.31
N GLU A 364 -2.21 -14.79 -3.99
CA GLU A 364 -0.79 -14.53 -3.79
C GLU A 364 -0.64 -13.50 -2.66
N LEU A 365 0.02 -13.89 -1.58
CA LEU A 365 0.25 -13.04 -0.42
C LEU A 365 1.63 -12.38 -0.54
N THR A 366 1.68 -11.05 -0.50
CA THR A 366 2.90 -10.28 -0.78
C THR A 366 3.44 -9.52 0.42
N GLY A 367 2.63 -9.33 1.45
CA GLY A 367 3.06 -8.67 2.68
C GLY A 367 2.02 -8.75 3.79
N ILE A 368 2.50 -8.77 5.04
CA ILE A 368 1.69 -8.76 6.25
C ILE A 368 2.37 -7.85 7.26
N GLN A 369 1.59 -6.97 7.90
CA GLN A 369 2.08 -6.06 8.92
C GLN A 369 1.04 -5.88 10.02
N VAL A 370 1.51 -5.68 11.25
CA VAL A 370 0.69 -5.09 12.33
C VAL A 370 1.30 -3.78 12.73
N VAL A 371 0.48 -2.74 12.77
CA VAL A 371 0.92 -1.39 13.06
C VAL A 371 0.02 -0.75 14.11
N ASN A 372 0.56 0.20 14.86
CA ASN A 372 -0.25 0.99 15.77
C ASN A 372 -1.13 1.97 14.96
N ASN A 373 -2.37 2.14 15.36
CA ASN A 373 -3.24 3.14 14.76
C ASN A 373 -2.62 4.52 15.01
N SER A 374 -2.54 5.36 13.97
CA SER A 374 -2.21 6.76 14.18
C SER A 374 -3.27 7.37 15.09
N PRO A 375 -2.91 8.22 16.07
CA PRO A 375 -3.91 8.92 16.86
C PRO A 375 -4.83 9.67 15.90
N SER A 376 -6.14 9.49 16.09
CA SER A 376 -7.18 10.23 15.36
C SER A 376 -6.94 11.73 15.56
N GLN A 377 -6.70 12.45 14.47
CA GLN A 377 -6.60 13.91 14.46
C GLN A 377 -7.97 14.53 14.69
#